data_5fcd11b7c03a85a8efb3303d2889e166
#
_entry.id   5fcd11b7c03a85a8efb3303d2889e166
#
_cell.length_a   1.000
_cell.length_b   1.000
_cell.length_c   1.000
_cell.angle_alpha   90.00
_cell.angle_beta   90.00
_cell.angle_gamma   90.00
#
_symmetry.space_group_name_H-M   'P 1'
#
loop_
_entity.id
_entity.type
_entity.pdbx_description
1 polymer ?
#
loop_
_entity_poly.entity_id
_entity_poly.type
_entity_poly.pdbx_seq_one_letter_code
_entity_poly.pdbx_strand_id
1 'polypeptide(L)'
;MPEQYSTNARAALLALALANRAMLNTELVNDHKVRLGPADRDRLNTAGLLESSTNVRPFVHRITDDGIDWCLTDLVRSELPPRAGPQARQQLDLLRRLVPFLRQRGLLAEALRSGDLESLIRGVYAELSVGVQDWIRLARLRPKLNGAGKDEVDAVLVKMAKTGTVHLAPDSNRKVLTDVDHAAAVRVGGEDKHLIVIEES
;
A
#
# COMPACT_ATOMS: atom_id res chain seq x y z
N MET A 1 -24.59 -12.44 12.86
CA MET A 1 -23.33 -12.25 13.62
C MET A 1 -22.22 -12.11 12.59
N PRO A 2 -21.29 -11.14 12.70
CA PRO A 2 -20.16 -11.09 11.79
C PRO A 2 -19.36 -12.39 11.98
N GLU A 3 -18.94 -12.95 10.87
CA GLU A 3 -18.19 -14.20 10.84
C GLU A 3 -16.87 -14.03 11.62
N GLN A 4 -16.63 -14.86 12.63
CA GLN A 4 -15.38 -14.80 13.40
C GLN A 4 -14.28 -15.52 12.61
N TYR A 5 -13.33 -14.76 12.11
CA TYR A 5 -12.11 -15.30 11.50
C TYR A 5 -11.03 -15.57 12.57
N SER A 6 -10.10 -16.45 12.25
CA SER A 6 -8.95 -16.74 13.12
C SER A 6 -8.08 -15.49 13.33
N THR A 7 -7.29 -15.46 14.40
CA THR A 7 -6.34 -14.37 14.66
C THR A 7 -5.36 -14.18 13.48
N ASN A 8 -4.93 -15.28 12.86
CA ASN A 8 -4.03 -15.21 11.70
C ASN A 8 -4.73 -14.63 10.46
N ALA A 9 -5.98 -15.01 10.20
CA ALA A 9 -6.76 -14.46 9.09
C ALA A 9 -6.97 -12.95 9.26
N ARG A 10 -7.33 -12.50 10.47
CA ARG A 10 -7.51 -11.09 10.82
C ARG A 10 -6.20 -10.30 10.69
N ALA A 11 -5.09 -10.88 11.18
CA ALA A 11 -3.77 -10.27 11.06
C ALA A 11 -3.30 -10.20 9.60
N ALA A 12 -3.61 -11.21 8.77
CA ALA A 12 -3.30 -11.20 7.34
C ALA A 12 -4.06 -10.10 6.61
N LEU A 13 -5.36 -9.95 6.85
CA LEU A 13 -6.15 -8.85 6.27
C LEU A 13 -5.60 -7.49 6.68
N LEU A 14 -5.25 -7.31 7.96
CA LEU A 14 -4.68 -6.04 8.43
C LEU A 14 -3.32 -5.75 7.79
N ALA A 15 -2.43 -6.74 7.69
CA ALA A 15 -1.14 -6.58 7.01
C ALA A 15 -1.31 -6.19 5.54
N LEU A 16 -2.23 -6.86 4.83
CA LEU A 16 -2.54 -6.55 3.43
C LEU A 16 -3.20 -5.17 3.27
N ALA A 17 -4.08 -4.77 4.20
CA ALA A 17 -4.70 -3.45 4.20
C ALA A 17 -3.66 -2.33 4.38
N LEU A 18 -2.71 -2.53 5.31
CA LEU A 18 -1.63 -1.58 5.57
C LEU A 18 -0.64 -1.53 4.41
N ALA A 19 -0.31 -2.67 3.80
CA ALA A 19 0.57 -2.71 2.63
C ALA A 19 -0.09 -2.13 1.36
N ASN A 20 -1.41 -2.13 1.30
CA ASN A 20 -2.21 -1.64 0.16
C ASN A 20 -1.75 -2.14 -1.22
N ARG A 21 -1.16 -3.34 -1.27
CA ARG A 21 -0.67 -4.02 -2.47
C ARG A 21 -0.88 -5.53 -2.40
N ALA A 22 -0.70 -6.18 -3.52
CA ALA A 22 -0.59 -7.64 -3.51
C ALA A 22 0.72 -8.06 -2.80
N MET A 23 0.65 -9.09 -1.96
CA MET A 23 1.78 -9.64 -1.22
C MET A 23 1.92 -11.13 -1.46
N LEU A 24 3.16 -11.59 -1.49
CA LEU A 24 3.46 -13.01 -1.50
C LEU A 24 3.15 -13.62 -0.13
N ASN A 25 2.70 -14.87 -0.10
CA ASN A 25 2.50 -15.59 1.16
C ASN A 25 3.79 -15.69 1.99
N THR A 26 4.95 -15.69 1.34
CA THR A 26 6.26 -15.66 1.99
C THR A 26 6.55 -14.32 2.68
N GLU A 27 6.12 -13.19 2.11
CA GLU A 27 6.22 -11.87 2.75
C GLU A 27 5.37 -11.80 4.00
N LEU A 28 4.12 -12.28 3.96
CA LEU A 28 3.26 -12.36 5.15
C LEU A 28 3.93 -13.12 6.29
N VAL A 29 4.64 -14.22 5.98
CA VAL A 29 5.33 -15.02 6.99
C VAL A 29 6.63 -14.35 7.45
N ASN A 30 7.44 -13.85 6.54
CA ASN A 30 8.79 -13.36 6.86
C ASN A 30 8.76 -11.99 7.53
N ASP A 31 7.93 -11.08 7.03
CA ASP A 31 7.94 -9.68 7.45
C ASP A 31 6.88 -9.42 8.53
N HIS A 32 5.68 -9.99 8.38
CA HIS A 32 4.57 -9.78 9.30
C HIS A 32 4.38 -10.90 10.32
N LYS A 33 5.13 -12.02 10.23
CA LYS A 33 5.00 -13.20 11.09
C LYS A 33 3.61 -13.82 11.09
N VAL A 34 2.87 -13.64 10.00
CA VAL A 34 1.50 -14.10 9.82
C VAL A 34 1.47 -15.30 8.86
N ARG A 35 0.92 -16.42 9.31
CA ARG A 35 0.71 -17.60 8.47
C ARG A 35 -0.76 -17.72 8.09
N LEU A 36 -1.09 -17.44 6.83
CA LEU A 36 -2.43 -17.64 6.30
C LEU A 36 -2.58 -19.10 5.83
N GLY A 37 -3.32 -19.90 6.61
CA GLY A 37 -3.60 -21.29 6.29
C GLY A 37 -4.61 -21.47 5.15
N PRO A 38 -4.66 -22.66 4.50
CA PRO A 38 -5.60 -22.91 3.40
C PRO A 38 -7.07 -22.66 3.78
N ALA A 39 -7.52 -23.13 4.93
CA ALA A 39 -8.91 -22.99 5.39
C ALA A 39 -9.29 -21.50 5.59
N ASP A 40 -8.40 -20.71 6.22
CA ASP A 40 -8.63 -19.27 6.40
C ASP A 40 -8.63 -18.53 5.06
N ARG A 41 -7.68 -18.82 4.19
CA ARG A 41 -7.61 -18.25 2.84
C ARG A 41 -8.90 -18.52 2.07
N ASP A 42 -9.36 -19.77 2.04
CA ASP A 42 -10.53 -20.17 1.26
C ASP A 42 -11.82 -19.52 1.82
N ARG A 43 -11.93 -19.39 3.14
CA ARG A 43 -13.03 -18.65 3.78
C ARG A 43 -13.01 -17.16 3.44
N LEU A 44 -11.85 -16.51 3.48
CA LEU A 44 -11.71 -15.10 3.13
C LEU A 44 -12.00 -14.84 1.65
N ASN A 45 -11.56 -15.72 0.75
CA ASN A 45 -11.87 -15.63 -0.68
C ASN A 45 -13.38 -15.82 -0.92
N THR A 46 -14.01 -16.81 -0.28
CA THR A 46 -15.46 -17.06 -0.40
C THR A 46 -16.28 -15.87 0.13
N ALA A 47 -15.80 -15.20 1.17
CA ALA A 47 -16.44 -14.01 1.71
C ALA A 47 -16.17 -12.74 0.90
N GLY A 48 -15.35 -12.80 -0.16
CA GLY A 48 -14.99 -11.65 -1.00
C GLY A 48 -14.06 -10.64 -0.32
N LEU A 49 -13.43 -11.02 0.81
CA LEU A 49 -12.53 -10.12 1.54
C LEU A 49 -11.08 -10.18 1.05
N LEU A 50 -10.74 -11.24 0.33
CA LEU A 50 -9.41 -11.54 -0.16
C LEU A 50 -9.49 -12.11 -1.59
N GLU A 51 -8.55 -11.76 -2.42
CA GLU A 51 -8.28 -12.41 -3.70
C GLU A 51 -6.92 -13.11 -3.61
N SER A 52 -6.89 -14.42 -3.89
CA SER A 52 -5.67 -15.21 -3.87
C SER A 52 -5.38 -15.85 -5.21
N SER A 53 -4.23 -15.55 -5.79
CA SER A 53 -3.70 -16.28 -6.94
C SER A 53 -2.93 -17.50 -6.44
N THR A 54 -3.44 -18.69 -6.75
CA THR A 54 -2.85 -19.97 -6.34
C THR A 54 -2.22 -20.73 -7.51
N ASN A 55 -2.27 -20.16 -8.71
CA ASN A 55 -1.75 -20.77 -9.94
C ASN A 55 -0.21 -20.80 -9.99
N VAL A 56 0.44 -19.95 -9.21
CA VAL A 56 1.90 -19.84 -9.13
C VAL A 56 2.32 -19.93 -7.66
N ARG A 57 3.47 -20.49 -7.38
CA ARG A 57 4.05 -20.53 -6.03
C ARG A 57 5.26 -19.61 -5.98
N PRO A 58 5.43 -18.83 -4.90
CA PRO A 58 4.54 -18.67 -3.74
C PRO A 58 3.20 -17.99 -4.12
N PHE A 59 2.13 -18.30 -3.38
CA PHE A 59 0.82 -17.69 -3.60
C PHE A 59 0.86 -16.18 -3.38
N VAL A 60 0.04 -15.47 -4.15
CA VAL A 60 -0.11 -14.01 -4.05
C VAL A 60 -1.50 -13.71 -3.47
N HIS A 61 -1.56 -12.78 -2.54
CA HIS A 61 -2.79 -12.35 -1.88
C HIS A 61 -2.98 -10.84 -2.07
N ARG A 62 -4.21 -10.43 -2.38
CA ARG A 62 -4.64 -9.02 -2.46
C ARG A 62 -5.89 -8.86 -1.62
N ILE A 63 -5.93 -7.85 -0.77
CA ILE A 63 -7.15 -7.48 -0.07
C ILE A 63 -8.11 -6.76 -1.02
N THR A 64 -9.41 -6.98 -0.85
CA THR A 64 -10.47 -6.27 -1.58
C THR A 64 -10.89 -5.02 -0.80
N ASP A 65 -11.68 -4.14 -1.43
CA ASP A 65 -12.27 -2.98 -0.73
C ASP A 65 -13.19 -3.42 0.42
N ASP A 66 -13.99 -4.48 0.20
CA ASP A 66 -14.81 -5.09 1.25
C ASP A 66 -13.95 -5.66 2.38
N GLY A 67 -12.80 -6.24 2.04
CA GLY A 67 -11.81 -6.72 3.01
C GLY A 67 -11.22 -5.60 3.86
N ILE A 68 -10.90 -4.46 3.26
CA ILE A 68 -10.42 -3.27 3.98
C ILE A 68 -11.50 -2.76 4.94
N ASP A 69 -12.73 -2.60 4.46
CA ASP A 69 -13.86 -2.13 5.27
C ASP A 69 -14.18 -3.07 6.42
N TRP A 70 -14.15 -4.39 6.16
CA TRP A 70 -14.32 -5.41 7.19
C TRP A 70 -13.20 -5.31 8.23
N CYS A 71 -11.94 -5.26 7.81
CA CYS A 71 -10.76 -5.20 8.67
C CYS A 71 -10.80 -3.98 9.61
N LEU A 72 -11.11 -2.80 9.08
CA LEU A 72 -11.21 -1.57 9.85
C LEU A 72 -12.39 -1.58 10.83
N THR A 73 -13.49 -2.20 10.44
CA THR A 73 -14.65 -2.38 11.32
C THR A 73 -14.33 -3.35 12.45
N ASP A 74 -13.68 -4.46 12.13
CA ASP A 74 -13.24 -5.46 13.11
C ASP A 74 -12.22 -4.88 14.09
N LEU A 75 -11.26 -4.10 13.63
CA LEU A 75 -10.25 -3.43 14.45
C LEU A 75 -10.88 -2.56 15.56
N VAL A 76 -11.93 -1.84 15.20
CA VAL A 76 -12.64 -0.94 16.16
C VAL A 76 -13.55 -1.73 17.11
N ARG A 77 -14.18 -2.81 16.65
CA ARG A 77 -15.14 -3.62 17.41
C ARG A 77 -14.50 -4.73 18.24
N SER A 78 -13.28 -5.12 17.91
CA SER A 78 -12.58 -6.21 18.59
C SER A 78 -12.44 -5.97 20.07
N GLU A 79 -12.66 -7.02 20.84
CA GLU A 79 -12.33 -7.02 22.25
C GLU A 79 -10.90 -7.50 22.47
N LEU A 80 -10.22 -6.86 23.39
CA LEU A 80 -8.89 -7.29 23.81
C LEU A 80 -8.98 -8.58 24.63
N PRO A 81 -7.96 -9.45 24.54
CA PRO A 81 -7.86 -10.59 25.45
C PRO A 81 -7.96 -10.14 26.91
N PRO A 82 -8.56 -10.96 27.80
CA PRO A 82 -8.75 -10.60 29.21
C PRO A 82 -7.46 -10.19 29.94
N ARG A 83 -6.31 -10.70 29.46
CA ARG A 83 -4.98 -10.40 30.01
C ARG A 83 -4.23 -9.29 29.27
N ALA A 84 -4.89 -8.54 28.39
CA ALA A 84 -4.26 -7.43 27.69
C ALA A 84 -3.79 -6.37 28.70
N GLY A 85 -2.53 -5.94 28.54
CA GLY A 85 -1.91 -4.93 29.40
C GLY A 85 -2.52 -3.53 29.20
N PRO A 86 -2.21 -2.59 30.10
CA PRO A 86 -2.74 -1.21 30.02
C PRO A 86 -2.43 -0.52 28.69
N GLN A 87 -1.22 -0.70 28.18
CA GLN A 87 -0.80 -0.09 26.90
C GLN A 87 -1.67 -0.55 25.74
N ALA A 88 -1.95 -1.86 25.60
CA ALA A 88 -2.78 -2.39 24.54
C ALA A 88 -4.23 -1.84 24.61
N ARG A 89 -4.75 -1.63 25.82
CA ARG A 89 -6.07 -1.01 26.05
C ARG A 89 -6.08 0.43 25.53
N GLN A 90 -5.07 1.24 25.88
CA GLN A 90 -4.95 2.61 25.44
C GLN A 90 -4.75 2.73 23.91
N GLN A 91 -3.97 1.83 23.31
CA GLN A 91 -3.79 1.76 21.86
C GLN A 91 -5.13 1.45 21.14
N LEU A 92 -5.90 0.49 21.65
CA LEU A 92 -7.21 0.18 21.07
C LEU A 92 -8.20 1.35 21.24
N ASP A 93 -8.21 2.01 22.40
CA ASP A 93 -9.07 3.18 22.63
C ASP A 93 -8.70 4.35 21.71
N LEU A 94 -7.42 4.54 21.43
CA LEU A 94 -6.96 5.50 20.43
C LEU A 94 -7.45 5.14 19.02
N LEU A 95 -7.31 3.88 18.60
CA LEU A 95 -7.79 3.42 17.29
C LEU A 95 -9.31 3.55 17.15
N ARG A 96 -10.07 3.24 18.21
CA ARG A 96 -11.54 3.43 18.25
C ARG A 96 -11.99 4.86 18.04
N ARG A 97 -11.13 5.84 18.35
CA ARG A 97 -11.39 7.26 18.11
C ARG A 97 -10.91 7.70 16.74
N LEU A 98 -9.69 7.30 16.34
CA LEU A 98 -9.07 7.75 15.10
C LEU A 98 -9.72 7.17 13.85
N VAL A 99 -10.02 5.85 13.83
CA VAL A 99 -10.57 5.21 12.63
C VAL A 99 -11.93 5.79 12.23
N PRO A 100 -12.93 5.94 13.12
CA PRO A 100 -14.19 6.59 12.76
C PRO A 100 -14.01 8.06 12.36
N PHE A 101 -13.13 8.80 13.02
CA PHE A 101 -12.84 10.19 12.70
C PHE A 101 -12.26 10.35 11.29
N LEU A 102 -11.27 9.53 10.92
CA LEU A 102 -10.67 9.54 9.58
C LEU A 102 -11.69 9.11 8.51
N ARG A 103 -12.50 8.08 8.82
CA ARG A 103 -13.57 7.62 7.91
C ARG A 103 -14.60 8.73 7.66
N GLN A 104 -15.07 9.43 8.69
CA GLN A 104 -16.02 10.52 8.58
C GLN A 104 -15.48 11.71 7.76
N ARG A 105 -14.15 11.92 7.80
CA ARG A 105 -13.47 12.96 7.03
C ARG A 105 -13.08 12.54 5.61
N GLY A 106 -13.30 11.29 5.23
CA GLY A 106 -12.83 10.73 3.96
C GLY A 106 -11.32 10.55 3.85
N LEU A 107 -10.58 10.69 4.97
CA LEU A 107 -9.12 10.63 5.02
C LEU A 107 -8.57 9.23 5.29
N LEU A 108 -9.44 8.24 5.52
CA LEU A 108 -9.01 6.91 5.94
C LEU A 108 -8.19 6.19 4.87
N ALA A 109 -8.61 6.27 3.61
CA ALA A 109 -7.89 5.67 2.50
C ALA A 109 -6.50 6.32 2.30
N GLU A 110 -6.43 7.64 2.44
CA GLU A 110 -5.16 8.39 2.41
C GLU A 110 -4.26 7.99 3.58
N ALA A 111 -4.80 7.91 4.81
CA ALA A 111 -4.05 7.52 6.00
C ALA A 111 -3.50 6.09 5.91
N LEU A 112 -4.23 5.14 5.32
CA LEU A 112 -3.75 3.77 5.09
C LEU A 112 -2.65 3.71 4.03
N ARG A 113 -2.74 4.53 2.97
CA ARG A 113 -1.73 4.58 1.91
C ARG A 113 -0.48 5.37 2.29
N SER A 114 -0.60 6.41 3.12
CA SER A 114 0.49 7.34 3.42
C SER A 114 1.69 6.71 4.12
N GLY A 115 1.47 5.60 4.85
CA GLY A 115 2.56 4.89 5.55
C GLY A 115 3.45 4.05 4.63
N ASP A 116 2.98 3.70 3.43
CA ASP A 116 3.67 2.74 2.55
C ASP A 116 3.80 3.21 1.09
N LEU A 117 3.38 4.43 0.76
CA LEU A 117 3.46 4.92 -0.63
C LEU A 117 4.91 5.02 -1.13
N GLU A 118 5.85 5.32 -0.25
CA GLU A 118 7.28 5.29 -0.58
C GLU A 118 7.74 3.87 -0.93
N SER A 119 7.40 2.88 -0.10
CA SER A 119 7.70 1.46 -0.37
C SER A 119 7.01 0.96 -1.64
N LEU A 120 5.77 1.39 -1.88
CA LEU A 120 5.05 1.06 -3.11
C LEU A 120 5.74 1.66 -4.35
N ILE A 121 6.17 2.92 -4.29
CA ILE A 121 6.92 3.58 -5.37
C ILE A 121 8.21 2.81 -5.66
N ARG A 122 8.96 2.41 -4.61
CA ARG A 122 10.20 1.61 -4.75
C ARG A 122 9.92 0.25 -5.39
N GLY A 123 8.89 -0.45 -4.93
CA GLY A 123 8.51 -1.77 -5.46
C GLY A 123 8.08 -1.69 -6.93
N VAL A 124 7.27 -0.71 -7.30
CA VAL A 124 6.86 -0.49 -8.70
C VAL A 124 8.03 -0.05 -9.57
N TYR A 125 8.93 0.78 -9.05
CA TYR A 125 10.16 1.13 -9.76
C TYR A 125 11.00 -0.11 -10.06
N ALA A 126 11.26 -0.97 -9.07
CA ALA A 126 12.00 -2.21 -9.23
C ALA A 126 11.34 -3.17 -10.24
N GLU A 127 9.99 -3.25 -10.27
CA GLU A 127 9.25 -4.04 -11.28
C GLU A 127 9.42 -3.50 -12.71
N LEU A 128 9.47 -2.17 -12.86
CA LEU A 128 9.54 -1.51 -14.17
C LEU A 128 10.97 -1.34 -14.69
N SER A 129 11.94 -1.33 -13.79
CA SER A 129 13.37 -1.18 -14.11
C SER A 129 13.91 -2.46 -14.75
N VAL A 130 14.63 -2.30 -15.85
CA VAL A 130 15.28 -3.40 -16.58
C VAL A 130 16.78 -3.48 -16.23
N GLY A 131 17.33 -2.43 -15.66
CA GLY A 131 18.75 -2.35 -15.31
C GLY A 131 19.02 -1.45 -14.10
N VAL A 132 20.28 -1.41 -13.69
CA VAL A 132 20.71 -0.53 -12.58
C VAL A 132 20.56 0.94 -13.00
N GLN A 133 19.90 1.74 -12.18
CA GLN A 133 19.68 3.18 -12.42
C GLN A 133 18.91 3.51 -13.74
N ASP A 134 17.90 2.72 -14.04
CA ASP A 134 17.05 2.94 -15.21
C ASP A 134 16.09 4.12 -15.00
N TRP A 135 16.07 5.06 -15.95
CA TRP A 135 15.17 6.20 -15.94
C TRP A 135 13.78 5.80 -16.41
N ILE A 136 12.81 5.79 -15.50
CA ILE A 136 11.44 5.38 -15.76
C ILE A 136 10.53 6.61 -15.86
N ARG A 137 9.62 6.61 -16.84
CA ARG A 137 8.59 7.66 -16.96
C ARG A 137 7.57 7.54 -15.84
N LEU A 138 7.24 8.65 -15.20
CA LEU A 138 6.18 8.74 -14.19
C LEU A 138 4.82 8.30 -14.74
N ALA A 139 4.57 8.53 -16.03
CA ALA A 139 3.38 8.04 -16.73
C ALA A 139 3.24 6.51 -16.70
N ARG A 140 4.34 5.76 -16.63
CA ARG A 140 4.32 4.29 -16.48
C ARG A 140 4.21 3.83 -15.03
N LEU A 141 4.76 4.61 -14.11
CA LEU A 141 4.80 4.30 -12.69
C LEU A 141 3.45 4.58 -12.01
N ARG A 142 2.85 5.75 -12.23
CA ARG A 142 1.63 6.19 -11.53
C ARG A 142 0.44 5.23 -11.63
N PRO A 143 0.09 4.64 -12.80
CA PRO A 143 -1.04 3.73 -12.90
C PRO A 143 -0.91 2.46 -12.04
N LYS A 144 0.32 2.13 -11.61
CA LYS A 144 0.61 0.96 -10.77
C LYS A 144 0.63 1.26 -9.26
N LEU A 145 0.36 2.52 -8.87
CA LEU A 145 0.38 2.96 -7.47
C LEU A 145 -0.99 2.81 -6.77
N ASN A 146 -1.75 1.77 -7.12
CA ASN A 146 -3.00 1.38 -6.45
C ASN A 146 -4.02 2.54 -6.28
N GLY A 147 -4.12 3.41 -7.30
CA GLY A 147 -5.06 4.54 -7.29
C GLY A 147 -4.66 5.71 -6.39
N ALA A 148 -3.41 5.78 -5.93
CA ALA A 148 -2.91 6.94 -5.20
C ALA A 148 -3.07 8.23 -6.02
N GLY A 149 -3.59 9.29 -5.39
CA GLY A 149 -3.84 10.56 -6.04
C GLY A 149 -2.56 11.24 -6.52
N LYS A 150 -2.66 12.05 -7.59
CA LYS A 150 -1.48 12.75 -8.15
C LYS A 150 -0.74 13.57 -7.09
N ASP A 151 -1.47 14.38 -6.33
CA ASP A 151 -0.90 15.30 -5.34
C ASP A 151 -0.23 14.53 -4.18
N GLU A 152 -0.80 13.40 -3.78
CA GLU A 152 -0.25 12.51 -2.76
C GLU A 152 1.09 11.90 -3.23
N VAL A 153 1.12 11.38 -4.45
CA VAL A 153 2.35 10.83 -5.07
C VAL A 153 3.39 11.93 -5.25
N ASP A 154 2.98 13.12 -5.71
CA ASP A 154 3.89 14.26 -5.90
C ASP A 154 4.55 14.66 -4.57
N ALA A 155 3.79 14.73 -3.49
CA ALA A 155 4.32 15.05 -2.15
C ALA A 155 5.36 14.03 -1.69
N VAL A 156 5.12 12.73 -1.89
CA VAL A 156 6.07 11.66 -1.53
C VAL A 156 7.31 11.71 -2.42
N LEU A 157 7.16 11.87 -3.74
CA LEU A 157 8.30 11.99 -4.66
C LEU A 157 9.19 13.20 -4.33
N VAL A 158 8.60 14.35 -4.01
CA VAL A 158 9.35 15.54 -3.58
C VAL A 158 10.09 15.31 -2.26
N LYS A 159 9.45 14.61 -1.29
CA LYS A 159 10.09 14.21 -0.03
C LYS A 159 11.28 13.28 -0.29
N MET A 160 11.10 12.23 -1.09
CA MET A 160 12.14 11.28 -1.45
C MET A 160 13.30 11.96 -2.20
N ALA A 161 13.01 12.92 -3.09
CA ALA A 161 14.03 13.68 -3.77
C ALA A 161 14.85 14.58 -2.81
N LYS A 162 14.20 15.19 -1.82
CA LYS A 162 14.87 15.99 -0.78
C LYS A 162 15.77 15.15 0.13
N THR A 163 15.43 13.89 0.37
CA THR A 163 16.26 12.95 1.16
C THR A 163 17.35 12.27 0.33
N GLY A 164 17.43 12.56 -0.98
CA GLY A 164 18.43 11.98 -1.87
C GLY A 164 18.17 10.53 -2.27
N THR A 165 17.01 9.98 -1.94
CA THR A 165 16.66 8.58 -2.25
C THR A 165 16.08 8.39 -3.64
N VAL A 166 15.69 9.49 -4.29
CA VAL A 166 15.14 9.53 -5.65
C VAL A 166 15.70 10.71 -6.40
N HIS A 167 16.01 10.52 -7.67
CA HIS A 167 16.32 11.61 -8.58
C HIS A 167 15.18 11.78 -9.59
N LEU A 168 14.78 13.03 -9.82
CA LEU A 168 13.72 13.42 -10.74
C LEU A 168 14.31 14.28 -11.84
N ALA A 169 14.04 13.95 -13.11
CA ALA A 169 14.56 14.70 -14.25
C ALA A 169 13.48 15.06 -15.27
N PRO A 170 13.63 16.18 -15.98
CA PRO A 170 12.85 16.42 -17.19
C PRO A 170 13.27 15.42 -18.27
N ASP A 171 12.35 14.98 -19.11
CA ASP A 171 12.72 14.23 -20.30
C ASP A 171 13.33 15.20 -21.33
N SER A 172 14.56 14.95 -21.74
CA SER A 172 15.29 15.79 -22.70
C SER A 172 14.64 15.76 -24.08
N ASN A 173 13.97 14.67 -24.42
CA ASN A 173 13.28 14.53 -25.71
C ASN A 173 11.81 14.99 -25.61
N ARG A 174 11.61 16.31 -25.53
CA ARG A 174 10.27 16.91 -25.41
C ARG A 174 9.33 16.59 -26.58
N LYS A 175 9.86 16.18 -27.73
CA LYS A 175 9.06 15.88 -28.95
C LYS A 175 8.29 14.54 -28.82
N VAL A 176 8.73 13.65 -27.94
CA VAL A 176 8.09 12.32 -27.73
C VAL A 176 7.20 12.28 -26.49
N LEU A 177 7.09 13.40 -25.77
CA LEU A 177 6.18 13.50 -24.62
C LEU A 177 4.74 13.56 -25.14
N THR A 178 3.90 12.73 -24.51
CA THR A 178 2.46 12.69 -24.75
C THR A 178 1.72 13.51 -23.70
N ASP A 179 0.43 13.77 -23.92
CA ASP A 179 -0.43 14.42 -22.90
C ASP A 179 -0.45 13.63 -21.59
N VAL A 180 -0.33 12.30 -21.63
CA VAL A 180 -0.23 11.45 -20.44
C VAL A 180 1.08 11.70 -19.69
N ASP A 181 2.19 11.90 -20.40
CA ASP A 181 3.47 12.22 -19.77
C ASP A 181 3.43 13.60 -19.09
N HIS A 182 2.82 14.60 -19.74
CA HIS A 182 2.62 15.92 -19.15
C HIS A 182 1.70 15.88 -17.91
N ALA A 183 0.58 15.16 -17.98
CA ALA A 183 -0.32 14.99 -16.84
C ALA A 183 0.34 14.26 -15.67
N ALA A 184 1.24 13.31 -15.97
CA ALA A 184 1.96 12.53 -14.95
C ALA A 184 3.18 13.26 -14.36
N ALA A 185 3.63 14.35 -14.94
CA ALA A 185 4.81 15.07 -14.47
C ALA A 185 4.63 15.62 -13.05
N VAL A 186 5.71 15.63 -12.27
CA VAL A 186 5.78 16.30 -10.97
C VAL A 186 6.51 17.64 -11.11
N ARG A 187 5.96 18.69 -10.52
CA ARG A 187 6.56 20.04 -10.62
C ARG A 187 7.51 20.29 -9.44
N VAL A 188 8.79 20.43 -9.76
CA VAL A 188 9.84 20.69 -8.76
C VAL A 188 10.68 21.86 -9.22
N GLY A 189 10.83 22.89 -8.36
CA GLY A 189 11.64 24.06 -8.69
C GLY A 189 11.12 24.85 -9.89
N GLY A 190 9.81 24.80 -10.18
CA GLY A 190 9.20 25.49 -11.33
C GLY A 190 9.32 24.73 -12.66
N GLU A 191 9.94 23.56 -12.67
CA GLU A 191 10.14 22.72 -13.86
C GLU A 191 9.41 21.38 -13.73
N ASP A 192 8.82 20.89 -14.83
CA ASP A 192 8.11 19.61 -14.87
C ASP A 192 9.12 18.47 -15.05
N LYS A 193 9.09 17.52 -14.11
CA LYS A 193 9.93 16.33 -14.09
C LYS A 193 9.10 15.14 -14.55
N HIS A 194 9.57 14.43 -15.56
CA HIS A 194 8.87 13.33 -16.23
C HIS A 194 9.45 11.97 -15.88
N LEU A 195 10.69 11.94 -15.42
CA LEU A 195 11.49 10.74 -15.21
C LEU A 195 11.86 10.60 -13.73
N ILE A 196 11.93 9.35 -13.29
CA ILE A 196 12.39 8.95 -11.96
C ILE A 196 13.49 7.91 -12.07
N VAL A 197 14.50 8.03 -11.21
CA VAL A 197 15.45 6.97 -10.89
C VAL A 197 15.60 6.84 -9.39
N ILE A 198 15.69 5.61 -8.89
CA ILE A 198 15.91 5.30 -7.48
C ILE A 198 17.29 4.68 -7.36
N GLU A 199 18.12 5.20 -6.47
CA GLU A 199 19.40 4.59 -6.12
C GLU A 199 19.14 3.48 -5.09
N GLU A 200 19.55 2.26 -5.43
CA GLU A 200 19.62 1.17 -4.45
C GLU A 200 20.83 1.42 -3.55
N SER A 201 20.59 1.52 -2.25
CA SER A 201 21.63 1.67 -1.21
C SER A 201 22.17 0.30 -0.82
#